data_abac375b0a6838dfa5300e44868baff9
#
_entry.id   abac375b0a6838dfa5300e44868baff9
#
_cell.length_a   1.000
_cell.length_b   1.000
_cell.length_c   1.000
_cell.angle_alpha   90.00
_cell.angle_beta   90.00
_cell.angle_gamma   90.00
#
_symmetry.space_group_name_H-M   'P 1'
#
loop_
_entity.id
_entity.type
_entity.pdbx_description
1 polymer ?
#
loop_
_entity_poly.entity_id
_entity_poly.type
_entity_poly.pdbx_seq_one_letter_code
_entity_poly.pdbx_strand_id
1 'polypeptide(L)'
;MNSINLINGNIITLNEKLPRINSLSIDNGKISLINNINKKFDTIDLKGSTVIPGFIDSHFHLKNFGKRLNLLDLKNIKSSDEIIKLVEKCAKNKNPDEWILGFGWDQNLWADKLFPLANYLNHLNINQPVYLTRIDGHAAWVNSCAIQKTKKTVHQLDAIDGGQVINDCVLIDNAMSPFKSFLPDESIDNVKDWILLAANKAAQMGITTVHDAWQDRTIVNAIKELIREDKFPIRCYGMLAGNDRSLLNDFFKKGHYKNEYLTIRSVKAFIDGALGSRGAALHEPYCDDANNCGLILISKDEFKELAELCYKNNYQLNTHAIGDRGNTYVLDRYAEVVGKNNNRRWRIEHAQMVSDDDMMKFKQFDILPSMQPSHCTSDMHWLPERIGEQRLKLISRWQSFINLGIKIPGGSDCPIETGNPLFEFYAAVTRQNHSLLPENGFQPQEKVHSQNALNMFTKWGAYGSFNEYNQGQIELGYNGDLTVISEDILSAEPKNILDIDILYTIVNGKIAYKKK
;
A
#
# COMPACT_ATOMS: atom_id res chain seq x y z
N MET A 1 3.34 30.02 0.20
CA MET A 1 4.71 30.00 -0.37
C MET A 1 5.31 28.64 -0.03
N ASN A 2 6.00 28.00 -0.98
CA ASN A 2 6.61 26.67 -0.75
C ASN A 2 8.09 26.84 -0.35
N SER A 3 8.35 27.78 0.58
CA SER A 3 9.70 28.17 0.99
C SER A 3 9.81 28.15 2.50
N ILE A 4 10.79 27.40 3.06
CA ILE A 4 10.94 27.15 4.49
C ILE A 4 12.39 26.81 4.82
N ASN A 5 12.83 27.17 6.00
CA ASN A 5 14.10 26.73 6.58
C ASN A 5 13.87 25.62 7.62
N LEU A 6 14.78 24.66 7.65
CA LEU A 6 14.93 23.69 8.74
C LEU A 6 16.29 23.91 9.38
N ILE A 7 16.33 24.07 10.71
CA ILE A 7 17.56 24.34 11.47
C ILE A 7 17.67 23.42 12.70
N ASN A 8 18.87 23.31 13.25
CA ASN A 8 19.15 22.57 14.48
C ASN A 8 18.68 21.10 14.40
N GLY A 9 18.85 20.44 13.24
CA GLY A 9 18.45 19.05 13.04
C GLY A 9 19.63 18.11 12.84
N ASN A 10 19.37 16.82 13.00
CA ASN A 10 20.20 15.73 12.50
C ASN A 10 19.67 15.31 11.12
N ILE A 11 20.18 15.90 10.06
CA ILE A 11 19.65 15.70 8.71
C ILE A 11 20.47 14.65 7.96
N ILE A 12 19.90 13.47 7.73
CA ILE A 12 20.49 12.35 6.99
C ILE A 12 20.19 12.57 5.51
N THR A 13 21.23 12.85 4.73
CA THR A 13 21.04 13.24 3.33
C THR A 13 20.95 12.06 2.36
N LEU A 14 21.50 10.92 2.73
CA LEU A 14 21.77 9.77 1.85
C LEU A 14 22.71 10.10 0.67
N ASN A 15 23.35 11.27 0.68
CA ASN A 15 24.44 11.62 -0.24
C ASN A 15 25.77 11.19 0.37
N GLU A 16 26.52 10.33 -0.31
CA GLU A 16 27.80 9.77 0.19
C GLU A 16 28.87 10.83 0.46
N LYS A 17 28.84 11.94 -0.30
CA LYS A 17 29.81 13.04 -0.13
C LYS A 17 29.50 13.94 1.04
N LEU A 18 28.24 13.99 1.47
CA LEU A 18 27.78 14.87 2.54
C LEU A 18 26.66 14.16 3.35
N PRO A 19 27.00 13.07 4.08
CA PRO A 19 26.00 12.16 4.65
C PRO A 19 25.10 12.79 5.73
N ARG A 20 25.57 13.84 6.41
CA ARG A 20 24.82 14.55 7.45
C ARG A 20 25.04 16.05 7.37
N ILE A 21 23.98 16.81 7.64
CA ILE A 21 23.98 18.27 7.73
C ILE A 21 23.10 18.69 8.92
N ASN A 22 23.10 19.97 9.30
CA ASN A 22 22.32 20.47 10.43
C ASN A 22 21.22 21.47 10.05
N SER A 23 21.25 21.98 8.82
CA SER A 23 20.25 22.93 8.34
C SER A 23 20.13 22.91 6.82
N LEU A 24 18.97 23.28 6.32
CA LEU A 24 18.71 23.48 4.89
C LEU A 24 17.60 24.52 4.67
N SER A 25 17.56 25.09 3.45
CA SER A 25 16.43 25.86 2.96
C SER A 25 15.77 25.16 1.79
N ILE A 26 14.45 25.20 1.76
CA ILE A 26 13.63 24.87 0.60
C ILE A 26 13.13 26.18 0.02
N ASP A 27 13.24 26.37 -1.30
CA ASP A 27 12.68 27.49 -2.04
C ASP A 27 11.89 26.99 -3.23
N ASN A 28 10.62 27.44 -3.35
CA ASN A 28 9.72 27.00 -4.40
C ASN A 28 9.67 25.47 -4.57
N GLY A 29 9.64 24.77 -3.43
CA GLY A 29 9.56 23.31 -3.37
C GLY A 29 10.87 22.56 -3.64
N LYS A 30 12.01 23.27 -3.83
CA LYS A 30 13.32 22.67 -4.08
C LYS A 30 14.32 22.99 -2.97
N ILE A 31 15.20 22.04 -2.67
CA ILE A 31 16.32 22.28 -1.75
C ILE A 31 17.26 23.29 -2.37
N SER A 32 17.36 24.46 -1.78
CA SER A 32 18.09 25.63 -2.32
C SER A 32 19.38 25.93 -1.59
N LEU A 33 19.48 25.64 -0.28
CA LEU A 33 20.67 25.83 0.54
C LEU A 33 20.90 24.62 1.45
N ILE A 34 22.15 24.30 1.73
CA ILE A 34 22.60 23.25 2.65
C ILE A 34 23.62 23.85 3.63
N ASN A 35 23.50 23.54 4.92
CA ASN A 35 24.28 24.11 6.02
C ASN A 35 24.25 25.65 6.06
N ASN A 36 23.21 26.22 5.46
CA ASN A 36 22.91 27.65 5.43
C ASN A 36 21.41 27.85 5.29
N ILE A 37 20.91 29.06 5.58
CA ILE A 37 19.48 29.39 5.51
C ILE A 37 19.22 30.71 4.81
N ASN A 38 18.05 30.84 4.21
CA ASN A 38 17.54 32.10 3.68
C ASN A 38 16.78 32.85 4.77
N LYS A 39 17.32 33.94 5.28
CA LYS A 39 16.72 34.72 6.39
C LYS A 39 15.31 35.28 6.12
N LYS A 40 14.84 35.20 4.87
CA LYS A 40 13.49 35.68 4.48
C LYS A 40 12.41 34.63 4.62
N PHE A 41 12.79 33.36 4.85
CA PHE A 41 11.83 32.26 4.91
C PHE A 41 11.44 31.94 6.36
N ASP A 42 10.22 31.44 6.54
CA ASP A 42 9.79 30.88 7.82
C ASP A 42 10.73 29.75 8.23
N THR A 43 10.95 29.61 9.53
CA THR A 43 11.95 28.68 10.06
C THR A 43 11.31 27.72 11.06
N ILE A 44 11.57 26.43 10.85
CA ILE A 44 11.28 25.36 11.82
C ILE A 44 12.58 25.02 12.53
N ASP A 45 12.58 25.19 13.85
CA ASP A 45 13.62 24.67 14.73
C ASP A 45 13.32 23.20 15.04
N LEU A 46 14.18 22.31 14.57
CA LEU A 46 14.04 20.87 14.70
C LEU A 46 14.43 20.34 16.08
N LYS A 47 15.11 21.16 16.91
CA LYS A 47 15.50 20.82 18.30
C LYS A 47 16.23 19.46 18.40
N GLY A 48 17.07 19.13 17.44
CA GLY A 48 17.83 17.88 17.39
C GLY A 48 17.09 16.71 16.73
N SER A 49 15.84 16.87 16.32
CA SER A 49 15.10 15.82 15.62
C SER A 49 15.78 15.43 14.31
N THR A 50 15.52 14.19 13.86
CA THR A 50 16.13 13.66 12.65
C THR A 50 15.26 13.98 11.41
N VAL A 51 15.91 14.37 10.32
CA VAL A 51 15.30 14.55 9.00
C VAL A 51 15.87 13.52 8.06
N ILE A 52 15.01 12.86 7.31
CA ILE A 52 15.35 11.94 6.24
C ILE A 52 14.72 12.42 4.92
N PRO A 53 15.20 11.99 3.74
CA PRO A 53 14.43 12.10 2.52
C PRO A 53 13.05 11.48 2.75
N GLY A 54 11.99 12.11 2.25
CA GLY A 54 10.64 11.63 2.48
C GLY A 54 10.46 10.17 2.07
N PHE A 55 9.74 9.41 2.88
CA PHE A 55 9.47 8.01 2.57
C PHE A 55 8.73 7.86 1.24
N ILE A 56 9.15 6.88 0.46
CA ILE A 56 8.52 6.45 -0.80
C ILE A 56 8.02 5.03 -0.61
N ASP A 57 6.71 4.83 -0.66
CA ASP A 57 6.11 3.51 -0.68
C ASP A 57 5.94 3.06 -2.15
N SER A 58 6.68 2.03 -2.55
CA SER A 58 6.77 1.63 -3.95
C SER A 58 5.65 0.69 -4.43
N HIS A 59 4.72 0.31 -3.54
CA HIS A 59 3.56 -0.49 -3.86
C HIS A 59 2.40 -0.19 -2.90
N PHE A 60 1.46 0.59 -3.35
CA PHE A 60 0.35 1.11 -2.55
C PHE A 60 -0.96 1.10 -3.35
N HIS A 61 -2.11 1.05 -2.68
CA HIS A 61 -3.43 1.12 -3.31
C HIS A 61 -4.28 2.23 -2.67
N LEU A 62 -4.10 3.46 -3.15
CA LEU A 62 -4.72 4.66 -2.55
C LEU A 62 -6.24 4.55 -2.43
N LYS A 63 -6.95 4.20 -3.52
CA LYS A 63 -8.41 4.06 -3.50
C LYS A 63 -8.85 3.02 -2.45
N ASN A 64 -8.24 1.85 -2.47
CA ASN A 64 -8.63 0.75 -1.59
C ASN A 64 -8.32 1.09 -0.11
N PHE A 65 -7.20 1.75 0.14
CA PHE A 65 -6.87 2.20 1.50
C PHE A 65 -7.86 3.23 2.02
N GLY A 66 -8.19 4.26 1.23
CA GLY A 66 -9.19 5.25 1.62
C GLY A 66 -10.58 4.65 1.82
N LYS A 67 -10.98 3.73 0.94
CA LYS A 67 -12.22 2.97 1.10
C LYS A 67 -12.23 2.20 2.43
N ARG A 68 -11.11 1.53 2.78
CA ARG A 68 -10.97 0.83 4.06
C ARG A 68 -10.98 1.77 5.27
N LEU A 69 -10.30 2.93 5.18
CA LEU A 69 -10.30 3.95 6.24
C LEU A 69 -11.70 4.55 6.49
N ASN A 70 -12.57 4.53 5.49
CA ASN A 70 -13.96 4.97 5.61
C ASN A 70 -14.87 3.92 6.27
N LEU A 71 -14.38 2.71 6.55
CA LEU A 71 -15.08 1.66 7.26
C LEU A 71 -14.69 1.67 8.74
N LEU A 72 -15.66 1.36 9.61
CA LEU A 72 -15.34 1.00 10.99
C LEU A 72 -14.57 -0.32 10.98
N ASP A 73 -13.39 -0.33 11.59
CA ASP A 73 -12.63 -1.57 11.79
C ASP A 73 -13.21 -2.32 12.97
N LEU A 74 -13.84 -3.45 12.68
CA LEU A 74 -14.54 -4.28 13.66
C LEU A 74 -13.77 -5.59 13.95
N LYS A 75 -12.56 -5.72 13.45
CA LYS A 75 -11.74 -6.92 13.66
C LYS A 75 -11.35 -7.06 15.12
N ASN A 76 -11.34 -8.29 15.60
CA ASN A 76 -10.92 -8.64 16.96
C ASN A 76 -11.73 -8.00 18.10
N ILE A 77 -12.87 -7.36 17.82
CA ILE A 77 -13.76 -6.82 18.84
C ILE A 77 -14.46 -7.98 19.55
N LYS A 78 -14.47 -7.93 20.90
CA LYS A 78 -14.88 -9.05 21.76
C LYS A 78 -16.36 -8.99 22.21
N SER A 79 -17.11 -7.95 21.83
CA SER A 79 -18.52 -7.82 22.18
C SER A 79 -19.31 -6.98 21.17
N SER A 80 -20.62 -7.25 21.06
CA SER A 80 -21.54 -6.40 20.30
C SER A 80 -21.63 -4.98 20.88
N ASP A 81 -21.54 -4.82 22.20
CA ASP A 81 -21.59 -3.51 22.87
C ASP A 81 -20.47 -2.57 22.45
N GLU A 82 -19.26 -3.10 22.24
CA GLU A 82 -18.15 -2.29 21.74
C GLU A 82 -18.41 -1.81 20.30
N ILE A 83 -18.97 -2.66 19.45
CA ILE A 83 -19.38 -2.30 18.08
C ILE A 83 -20.44 -1.20 18.11
N ILE A 84 -21.48 -1.35 18.96
CA ILE A 84 -22.55 -0.36 19.13
C ILE A 84 -21.98 1.02 19.51
N LYS A 85 -21.03 1.07 20.45
CA LYS A 85 -20.33 2.32 20.84
C LYS A 85 -19.56 2.95 19.68
N LEU A 86 -18.92 2.14 18.84
CA LEU A 86 -18.23 2.63 17.65
C LEU A 86 -19.21 3.21 16.63
N VAL A 87 -20.34 2.54 16.39
CA VAL A 87 -21.41 3.02 15.50
C VAL A 87 -21.98 4.34 16.03
N GLU A 88 -22.29 4.44 17.32
CA GLU A 88 -22.80 5.66 17.95
C GLU A 88 -21.81 6.84 17.82
N LYS A 89 -20.53 6.58 18.08
CA LYS A 89 -19.47 7.58 17.92
C LYS A 89 -19.35 8.04 16.46
N CYS A 90 -19.45 7.12 15.51
CA CYS A 90 -19.39 7.42 14.08
C CYS A 90 -20.59 8.26 13.64
N ALA A 91 -21.80 7.92 14.12
CA ALA A 91 -23.03 8.63 13.77
C ALA A 91 -23.00 10.12 14.12
N LYS A 92 -22.34 10.50 15.22
CA LYS A 92 -22.19 11.92 15.66
C LYS A 92 -21.45 12.80 14.65
N ASN A 93 -20.65 12.18 13.77
CA ASN A 93 -19.82 12.89 12.79
C ASN A 93 -20.29 12.72 11.34
N LYS A 94 -21.46 12.10 11.12
CA LYS A 94 -22.01 11.83 9.79
C LYS A 94 -23.40 12.48 9.62
N ASN A 95 -23.69 12.89 8.38
CA ASN A 95 -25.04 13.37 8.05
C ASN A 95 -26.08 12.23 8.13
N PRO A 96 -27.37 12.55 8.30
CA PRO A 96 -28.43 11.53 8.45
C PRO A 96 -28.53 10.52 7.29
N ASP A 97 -28.18 10.91 6.07
CA ASP A 97 -28.25 10.05 4.90
C ASP A 97 -26.96 9.29 4.57
N GLU A 98 -25.86 9.60 5.28
CA GLU A 98 -24.59 8.94 5.06
C GLU A 98 -24.56 7.55 5.71
N TRP A 99 -24.09 6.57 4.94
CA TRP A 99 -23.93 5.21 5.42
C TRP A 99 -22.84 5.10 6.49
N ILE A 100 -23.14 4.38 7.57
CA ILE A 100 -22.15 3.87 8.50
C ILE A 100 -21.79 2.46 8.06
N LEU A 101 -20.58 2.33 7.53
CA LEU A 101 -20.07 1.06 7.03
C LEU A 101 -19.02 0.51 7.97
N GLY A 102 -18.98 -0.80 8.15
CA GLY A 102 -17.96 -1.47 8.95
C GLY A 102 -17.61 -2.84 8.37
N PHE A 103 -16.44 -3.34 8.76
CA PHE A 103 -15.98 -4.65 8.31
C PHE A 103 -15.23 -5.36 9.43
N GLY A 104 -15.47 -6.66 9.56
CA GLY A 104 -14.60 -7.52 10.35
C GLY A 104 -15.20 -8.02 11.66
N TRP A 105 -16.50 -7.78 11.97
CA TRP A 105 -17.08 -8.37 13.17
C TRP A 105 -17.16 -9.89 13.04
N ASP A 106 -17.02 -10.56 14.19
CA ASP A 106 -17.13 -12.02 14.30
C ASP A 106 -17.71 -12.37 15.67
N GLN A 107 -18.95 -12.84 15.67
CA GLN A 107 -19.62 -13.25 16.92
C GLN A 107 -18.94 -14.44 17.61
N ASN A 108 -18.15 -15.22 16.89
CA ASN A 108 -17.40 -16.33 17.51
C ASN A 108 -16.37 -15.86 18.54
N LEU A 109 -15.99 -14.58 18.48
CA LEU A 109 -15.10 -13.93 19.46
C LEU A 109 -15.85 -13.38 20.68
N TRP A 110 -17.20 -13.34 20.65
CA TRP A 110 -18.01 -12.82 21.74
C TRP A 110 -18.28 -13.88 22.80
N ALA A 111 -18.58 -13.44 24.02
CA ALA A 111 -18.80 -14.35 25.14
C ALA A 111 -19.98 -15.33 24.91
N ASP A 112 -21.07 -14.83 24.31
CA ASP A 112 -22.28 -15.59 24.01
C ASP A 112 -22.23 -16.36 22.68
N LYS A 113 -21.32 -15.95 21.77
CA LYS A 113 -21.18 -16.48 20.40
C LYS A 113 -22.46 -16.42 19.55
N LEU A 114 -23.39 -15.53 19.90
CA LEU A 114 -24.69 -15.40 19.22
C LEU A 114 -24.66 -14.29 18.18
N PHE A 115 -25.45 -14.46 17.12
CA PHE A 115 -25.71 -13.37 16.18
C PHE A 115 -26.43 -12.20 16.87
N PRO A 116 -26.10 -10.95 16.52
CA PRO A 116 -26.72 -9.78 17.13
C PRO A 116 -28.24 -9.71 16.90
N LEU A 117 -28.91 -8.99 17.78
CA LEU A 117 -30.35 -8.75 17.71
C LEU A 117 -30.63 -7.40 17.04
N ALA A 118 -31.80 -7.28 16.36
CA ALA A 118 -32.18 -6.06 15.64
C ALA A 118 -32.26 -4.82 16.56
N ASN A 119 -32.70 -5.00 17.81
CA ASN A 119 -32.81 -3.91 18.76
C ASN A 119 -31.44 -3.28 19.13
N TYR A 120 -30.32 -3.97 19.01
CA TYR A 120 -29.01 -3.46 19.39
C TYR A 120 -28.62 -2.18 18.63
N LEU A 121 -28.81 -2.15 17.32
CA LEU A 121 -28.55 -0.95 16.51
C LEU A 121 -29.76 0.01 16.45
N ASN A 122 -30.98 -0.52 16.52
CA ASN A 122 -32.21 0.29 16.40
C ASN A 122 -32.47 1.16 17.65
N HIS A 123 -31.97 0.76 18.84
CA HIS A 123 -32.07 1.58 20.05
C HIS A 123 -31.16 2.82 20.03
N LEU A 124 -30.19 2.92 19.13
CA LEU A 124 -29.31 4.09 19.02
C LEU A 124 -30.05 5.38 18.59
N ASN A 125 -31.26 5.29 18.08
CA ASN A 125 -32.06 6.41 17.57
C ASN A 125 -31.26 7.30 16.56
N ILE A 126 -30.47 6.65 15.70
CA ILE A 126 -29.72 7.30 14.63
C ILE A 126 -30.49 7.20 13.31
N ASN A 127 -30.38 8.22 12.46
CA ASN A 127 -31.03 8.24 11.14
C ASN A 127 -30.14 7.64 10.05
N GLN A 128 -28.85 7.46 10.32
CA GLN A 128 -27.90 6.90 9.38
C GLN A 128 -28.17 5.42 9.11
N PRO A 129 -28.18 4.97 7.85
CA PRO A 129 -28.20 3.56 7.53
C PRO A 129 -26.87 2.90 7.93
N VAL A 130 -26.97 1.77 8.65
CA VAL A 130 -25.81 1.01 9.15
C VAL A 130 -25.70 -0.31 8.40
N TYR A 131 -24.51 -0.64 7.90
CA TYR A 131 -24.19 -1.88 7.21
C TYR A 131 -22.80 -2.38 7.62
N LEU A 132 -22.76 -3.38 8.47
CA LEU A 132 -21.53 -3.92 9.06
C LEU A 132 -21.30 -5.32 8.51
N THR A 133 -20.27 -5.47 7.65
CA THR A 133 -19.92 -6.76 7.04
C THR A 133 -19.15 -7.64 8.02
N ARG A 134 -19.50 -8.91 8.11
CA ARG A 134 -18.79 -9.92 8.89
C ARG A 134 -17.40 -10.20 8.31
N ILE A 135 -16.52 -10.75 9.12
CA ILE A 135 -15.11 -11.02 8.75
C ILE A 135 -14.96 -11.90 7.50
N ASP A 136 -15.89 -12.83 7.26
CA ASP A 136 -15.88 -13.73 6.09
C ASP A 136 -16.53 -13.11 4.83
N GLY A 137 -17.18 -11.93 4.97
CA GLY A 137 -17.89 -11.27 3.87
C GLY A 137 -19.26 -11.88 3.51
N HIS A 138 -19.67 -12.97 4.15
CA HIS A 138 -20.91 -13.70 3.86
C HIS A 138 -22.10 -13.28 4.72
N ALA A 139 -21.91 -12.37 5.67
CA ALA A 139 -22.99 -11.81 6.46
C ALA A 139 -22.85 -10.30 6.65
N ALA A 140 -23.98 -9.61 6.84
CA ALA A 140 -24.01 -8.19 7.18
C ALA A 140 -25.02 -7.92 8.29
N TRP A 141 -24.59 -7.20 9.34
CA TRP A 141 -25.46 -6.70 10.41
C TRP A 141 -25.94 -5.30 10.06
N VAL A 142 -27.25 -5.10 9.98
CA VAL A 142 -27.88 -3.87 9.50
C VAL A 142 -28.90 -3.33 10.50
N ASN A 143 -29.17 -2.02 10.45
CA ASN A 143 -30.29 -1.40 11.19
C ASN A 143 -31.52 -1.24 10.31
N SER A 144 -32.65 -0.82 10.93
CA SER A 144 -33.93 -0.59 10.24
C SER A 144 -33.80 0.49 9.15
N CYS A 145 -32.98 1.54 9.34
CA CYS A 145 -32.76 2.59 8.35
C CYS A 145 -32.13 2.02 7.07
N ALA A 146 -31.16 1.11 7.19
CA ALA A 146 -30.56 0.44 6.04
C ALA A 146 -31.57 -0.44 5.30
N ILE A 147 -32.40 -1.21 6.01
CA ILE A 147 -33.47 -2.04 5.42
C ILE A 147 -34.45 -1.16 4.63
N GLN A 148 -34.90 -0.04 5.21
CA GLN A 148 -35.85 0.90 4.56
C GLN A 148 -35.32 1.44 3.22
N LYS A 149 -33.99 1.67 3.08
CA LYS A 149 -33.40 2.11 1.80
C LYS A 149 -33.68 1.11 0.67
N THR A 150 -33.78 -0.19 0.95
CA THR A 150 -34.05 -1.23 -0.06
C THR A 150 -35.51 -1.27 -0.50
N LYS A 151 -36.43 -0.58 0.21
CA LYS A 151 -37.88 -0.66 0.02
C LYS A 151 -38.43 -2.10 0.16
N LYS A 152 -37.71 -2.98 0.83
CA LYS A 152 -38.12 -4.36 1.13
C LYS A 152 -38.38 -4.54 2.62
N THR A 153 -39.28 -5.47 2.94
CA THR A 153 -39.47 -5.95 4.32
C THR A 153 -38.40 -7.01 4.64
N VAL A 154 -38.19 -7.27 5.93
CA VAL A 154 -37.31 -8.36 6.40
C VAL A 154 -37.73 -9.69 5.76
N HIS A 155 -39.03 -10.01 5.75
CA HIS A 155 -39.56 -11.23 5.12
C HIS A 155 -39.27 -11.32 3.62
N GLN A 156 -39.28 -10.19 2.88
CA GLN A 156 -38.93 -10.16 1.47
C GLN A 156 -37.43 -10.35 1.23
N LEU A 157 -36.59 -9.94 2.18
CA LEU A 157 -35.13 -10.18 2.13
C LEU A 157 -34.83 -11.64 2.46
N ASP A 158 -35.51 -12.22 3.44
CA ASP A 158 -35.36 -13.63 3.83
C ASP A 158 -35.83 -14.61 2.74
N ALA A 159 -36.84 -14.21 1.95
CA ALA A 159 -37.37 -14.99 0.84
C ALA A 159 -36.53 -14.99 -0.43
N ILE A 160 -35.34 -14.32 -0.44
CA ILE A 160 -34.43 -14.31 -1.59
C ILE A 160 -33.74 -15.68 -1.69
N ASP A 161 -33.79 -16.29 -2.87
CA ASP A 161 -33.15 -17.58 -3.10
C ASP A 161 -31.63 -17.53 -2.81
N GLY A 162 -31.13 -18.47 -2.01
CA GLY A 162 -29.77 -18.47 -1.50
C GLY A 162 -29.45 -17.38 -0.48
N GLY A 163 -30.48 -16.73 0.09
CA GLY A 163 -30.35 -15.75 1.18
C GLY A 163 -31.06 -16.23 2.45
N GLN A 164 -30.71 -15.62 3.58
CA GLN A 164 -31.37 -15.79 4.86
C GLN A 164 -31.28 -14.51 5.68
N VAL A 165 -32.26 -14.24 6.55
CA VAL A 165 -32.19 -13.15 7.55
C VAL A 165 -32.32 -13.74 8.96
N ILE A 166 -31.29 -13.49 9.79
CA ILE A 166 -31.26 -13.94 11.19
C ILE A 166 -31.58 -12.75 12.10
N ASN A 167 -32.42 -12.97 13.11
CA ASN A 167 -32.79 -11.98 14.13
C ASN A 167 -33.25 -10.63 13.53
N ASP A 168 -33.90 -10.64 12.39
CA ASP A 168 -34.42 -9.47 11.66
C ASP A 168 -33.37 -8.41 11.27
N CYS A 169 -32.07 -8.71 11.39
CA CYS A 169 -31.00 -7.72 11.17
C CYS A 169 -29.70 -8.28 10.60
N VAL A 170 -29.49 -9.58 10.59
CA VAL A 170 -28.29 -10.18 10.00
C VAL A 170 -28.66 -10.84 8.68
N LEU A 171 -28.17 -10.24 7.62
CA LEU A 171 -28.33 -10.71 6.24
C LEU A 171 -27.26 -11.73 5.93
N ILE A 172 -27.62 -12.85 5.33
CA ILE A 172 -26.70 -13.90 4.89
C ILE A 172 -26.74 -14.00 3.36
N ASP A 173 -25.57 -14.10 2.74
CA ASP A 173 -25.35 -14.36 1.31
C ASP A 173 -26.24 -13.49 0.38
N ASN A 174 -27.16 -14.10 -0.37
CA ASN A 174 -27.98 -13.38 -1.35
C ASN A 174 -28.96 -12.37 -0.72
N ALA A 175 -29.28 -12.45 0.57
CA ALA A 175 -30.06 -11.42 1.25
C ALA A 175 -29.33 -10.06 1.30
N MET A 176 -28.01 -10.05 1.13
CA MET A 176 -27.19 -8.83 1.03
C MET A 176 -27.30 -8.14 -0.35
N SER A 177 -27.71 -8.86 -1.39
CA SER A 177 -27.69 -8.37 -2.78
C SER A 177 -28.50 -7.09 -3.03
N PRO A 178 -29.71 -6.90 -2.44
CA PRO A 178 -30.48 -5.66 -2.63
C PRO A 178 -29.81 -4.40 -2.11
N PHE A 179 -28.85 -4.53 -1.19
CA PHE A 179 -28.16 -3.38 -0.61
C PHE A 179 -27.07 -2.82 -1.52
N LYS A 180 -26.52 -3.62 -2.44
CA LYS A 180 -25.39 -3.24 -3.31
C LYS A 180 -25.62 -1.94 -4.09
N SER A 181 -26.87 -1.66 -4.50
CA SER A 181 -27.22 -0.45 -5.25
C SER A 181 -27.38 0.80 -4.38
N PHE A 182 -27.37 0.66 -3.05
CA PHE A 182 -27.51 1.75 -2.08
C PHE A 182 -26.23 2.03 -1.31
N LEU A 183 -25.29 1.08 -1.31
CA LEU A 183 -23.96 1.31 -0.74
C LEU A 183 -23.21 2.31 -1.62
N PRO A 184 -22.28 3.12 -1.04
CA PRO A 184 -21.45 4.05 -1.81
C PRO A 184 -20.79 3.35 -3.00
N ASP A 185 -21.10 3.84 -4.18
CA ASP A 185 -20.52 3.37 -5.44
C ASP A 185 -19.10 3.93 -5.67
N GLU A 186 -18.47 3.52 -6.77
CA GLU A 186 -17.17 4.05 -7.18
C GLU A 186 -17.32 5.27 -8.11
N SER A 187 -18.29 6.15 -7.82
CA SER A 187 -18.38 7.46 -8.47
C SER A 187 -17.09 8.27 -8.27
N ILE A 188 -16.83 9.20 -9.16
CA ILE A 188 -15.60 10.00 -9.09
C ILE A 188 -15.51 10.77 -7.76
N ASP A 189 -16.62 11.24 -7.22
CA ASP A 189 -16.65 11.98 -5.95
C ASP A 189 -16.27 11.10 -4.78
N ASN A 190 -16.86 9.90 -4.65
CA ASN A 190 -16.49 8.94 -3.63
C ASN A 190 -15.03 8.51 -3.76
N VAL A 191 -14.56 8.27 -4.98
CA VAL A 191 -13.15 7.90 -5.24
C VAL A 191 -12.21 9.05 -4.86
N LYS A 192 -12.57 10.32 -5.13
CA LYS A 192 -11.80 11.50 -4.68
C LYS A 192 -11.70 11.56 -3.17
N ASP A 193 -12.80 11.36 -2.46
CA ASP A 193 -12.84 11.40 -1.00
C ASP A 193 -11.98 10.29 -0.40
N TRP A 194 -12.08 9.06 -0.92
CA TRP A 194 -11.23 7.95 -0.46
C TRP A 194 -9.75 8.20 -0.74
N ILE A 195 -9.40 8.68 -1.93
CA ILE A 195 -8.00 8.98 -2.28
C ILE A 195 -7.45 10.11 -1.41
N LEU A 196 -8.23 11.15 -1.15
CA LEU A 196 -7.82 12.25 -0.28
C LEU A 196 -7.61 11.77 1.17
N LEU A 197 -8.52 10.95 1.70
CA LEU A 197 -8.39 10.35 3.01
C LEU A 197 -7.12 9.48 3.11
N ALA A 198 -6.87 8.63 2.12
CA ALA A 198 -5.67 7.80 2.05
C ALA A 198 -4.38 8.62 1.97
N ALA A 199 -4.36 9.64 1.11
CA ALA A 199 -3.19 10.50 0.92
C ALA A 199 -2.85 11.32 2.18
N ASN A 200 -3.86 11.83 2.90
CA ASN A 200 -3.67 12.48 4.19
C ASN A 200 -3.15 11.49 5.24
N LYS A 201 -3.65 10.26 5.26
CA LYS A 201 -3.16 9.23 6.18
C LYS A 201 -1.74 8.80 5.86
N ALA A 202 -1.39 8.67 4.57
CA ALA A 202 -0.02 8.41 4.13
C ALA A 202 0.93 9.54 4.59
N ALA A 203 0.53 10.81 4.42
CA ALA A 203 1.29 11.94 4.94
C ALA A 203 1.47 11.88 6.47
N GLN A 204 0.46 11.47 7.24
CA GLN A 204 0.59 11.26 8.70
C GLN A 204 1.63 10.18 9.06
N MET A 205 1.85 9.21 8.18
CA MET A 205 2.83 8.13 8.34
C MET A 205 4.23 8.51 7.80
N GLY A 206 4.44 9.75 7.38
CA GLY A 206 5.74 10.20 6.85
C GLY A 206 5.95 9.94 5.36
N ILE A 207 4.98 9.39 4.66
CA ILE A 207 5.07 9.07 3.23
C ILE A 207 4.87 10.34 2.40
N THR A 208 5.86 10.66 1.58
CA THR A 208 5.81 11.80 0.65
C THR A 208 5.44 11.38 -0.77
N THR A 209 5.65 10.11 -1.11
CA THR A 209 5.37 9.57 -2.43
C THR A 209 4.86 8.13 -2.32
N VAL A 210 3.82 7.81 -3.08
CA VAL A 210 3.35 6.43 -3.26
C VAL A 210 3.45 6.02 -4.73
N HIS A 211 3.73 4.73 -4.98
CA HIS A 211 3.51 4.13 -6.28
C HIS A 211 2.17 3.39 -6.24
N ASP A 212 1.15 3.99 -6.86
CA ASP A 212 -0.23 3.48 -6.78
C ASP A 212 -0.45 2.36 -7.79
N ALA A 213 -0.52 1.13 -7.29
CA ALA A 213 -0.39 -0.11 -8.04
C ALA A 213 -1.74 -0.63 -8.59
N TRP A 214 -2.43 0.15 -9.35
CA TRP A 214 -3.63 -0.11 -10.14
C TRP A 214 -4.47 1.15 -10.28
N GLN A 215 -4.26 1.87 -11.37
CA GLN A 215 -5.07 3.04 -11.69
C GLN A 215 -5.98 2.78 -12.88
N ASP A 216 -7.28 2.72 -12.65
CA ASP A 216 -8.29 2.83 -13.68
C ASP A 216 -8.53 4.30 -14.07
N ARG A 217 -9.41 4.54 -15.03
CA ARG A 217 -9.73 5.89 -15.52
C ARG A 217 -10.30 6.79 -14.43
N THR A 218 -11.10 6.26 -13.52
CA THR A 218 -11.74 7.00 -12.44
C THR A 218 -10.69 7.48 -11.43
N ILE A 219 -9.77 6.60 -11.03
CA ILE A 219 -8.66 6.93 -10.11
C ILE A 219 -7.76 8.02 -10.72
N VAL A 220 -7.36 7.85 -11.99
CA VAL A 220 -6.53 8.86 -12.70
C VAL A 220 -7.21 10.22 -12.73
N ASN A 221 -8.49 10.26 -13.03
CA ASN A 221 -9.24 11.52 -13.08
C ASN A 221 -9.40 12.14 -11.68
N ALA A 222 -9.72 11.33 -10.67
CA ALA A 222 -9.85 11.76 -9.28
C ALA A 222 -8.57 12.41 -8.76
N ILE A 223 -7.41 11.78 -8.97
CA ILE A 223 -6.10 12.35 -8.57
C ILE A 223 -5.83 13.66 -9.31
N LYS A 224 -6.09 13.71 -10.62
CA LYS A 224 -5.90 14.95 -11.41
C LYS A 224 -6.80 16.10 -10.93
N GLU A 225 -8.04 15.80 -10.51
CA GLU A 225 -8.94 16.79 -9.96
C GLU A 225 -8.48 17.28 -8.59
N LEU A 226 -8.08 16.39 -7.69
CA LEU A 226 -7.53 16.74 -6.38
C LEU A 226 -6.28 17.62 -6.50
N ILE A 227 -5.41 17.36 -7.49
CA ILE A 227 -4.23 18.19 -7.76
C ILE A 227 -4.66 19.58 -8.26
N ARG A 228 -5.64 19.68 -9.18
CA ARG A 228 -6.19 20.98 -9.65
C ARG A 228 -6.80 21.79 -8.52
N GLU A 229 -7.40 21.14 -7.54
CA GLU A 229 -8.01 21.75 -6.37
C GLU A 229 -6.97 22.09 -5.26
N ASP A 230 -5.67 21.87 -5.49
CA ASP A 230 -4.56 22.00 -4.52
C ASP A 230 -4.81 21.23 -3.20
N LYS A 231 -5.47 20.07 -3.31
CA LYS A 231 -5.85 19.22 -2.16
C LYS A 231 -5.00 17.96 -2.00
N PHE A 232 -4.28 17.54 -3.03
CA PHE A 232 -3.51 16.30 -3.02
C PHE A 232 -2.16 16.50 -2.30
N PRO A 233 -1.95 15.93 -1.08
CA PRO A 233 -0.87 16.35 -0.20
C PRO A 233 0.47 15.64 -0.46
N ILE A 234 0.48 14.54 -1.24
CA ILE A 234 1.67 13.71 -1.51
C ILE A 234 1.90 13.57 -3.01
N ARG A 235 3.01 12.94 -3.40
CA ARG A 235 3.22 12.61 -4.82
C ARG A 235 2.73 11.19 -5.12
N CYS A 236 2.38 10.96 -6.39
CA CYS A 236 1.93 9.67 -6.89
C CYS A 236 2.66 9.28 -8.18
N TYR A 237 3.20 8.06 -8.21
CA TYR A 237 3.64 7.37 -9.41
C TYR A 237 2.57 6.34 -9.76
N GLY A 238 1.75 6.62 -10.78
CA GLY A 238 0.60 5.80 -11.15
C GLY A 238 0.96 4.66 -12.09
N MET A 239 0.46 3.47 -11.78
CA MET A 239 0.54 2.28 -12.62
C MET A 239 -0.84 2.00 -13.21
N LEU A 240 -0.99 2.18 -14.53
CA LEU A 240 -2.26 1.98 -15.22
C LEU A 240 -2.72 0.52 -15.16
N ALA A 241 -4.02 0.30 -15.06
CA ALA A 241 -4.63 -1.03 -15.09
C ALA A 241 -4.35 -1.74 -16.43
N GLY A 242 -3.58 -2.83 -16.39
CA GLY A 242 -3.09 -3.54 -17.58
C GLY A 242 -4.18 -4.24 -18.40
N ASN A 243 -5.34 -4.48 -17.79
CA ASN A 243 -6.51 -5.08 -18.47
C ASN A 243 -7.43 -4.04 -19.16
N ASP A 244 -7.24 -2.72 -18.94
CA ASP A 244 -8.02 -1.69 -19.60
C ASP A 244 -7.33 -1.22 -20.90
N ARG A 245 -7.57 -1.94 -21.98
CA ARG A 245 -6.99 -1.64 -23.30
C ARG A 245 -7.36 -0.24 -23.81
N SER A 246 -8.55 0.27 -23.47
CA SER A 246 -8.99 1.62 -23.85
C SER A 246 -8.14 2.69 -23.16
N LEU A 247 -7.95 2.55 -21.86
CA LEU A 247 -7.11 3.43 -21.05
C LEU A 247 -5.66 3.42 -21.55
N LEU A 248 -5.09 2.22 -21.74
CA LEU A 248 -3.72 2.06 -22.22
C LEU A 248 -3.51 2.72 -23.58
N ASN A 249 -4.42 2.52 -24.54
CA ASN A 249 -4.33 3.11 -25.87
C ASN A 249 -4.35 4.65 -25.81
N ASP A 250 -5.17 5.24 -24.95
CA ASP A 250 -5.22 6.69 -24.76
C ASP A 250 -3.88 7.23 -24.23
N PHE A 251 -3.28 6.54 -23.26
CA PHE A 251 -2.00 6.96 -22.70
C PHE A 251 -0.83 6.68 -23.65
N PHE A 252 -0.81 5.55 -24.35
CA PHE A 252 0.24 5.23 -25.32
C PHE A 252 0.27 6.24 -26.47
N LYS A 253 -0.89 6.73 -26.93
CA LYS A 253 -0.96 7.79 -27.95
C LYS A 253 -0.48 9.14 -27.46
N LYS A 254 -0.75 9.49 -26.18
CA LYS A 254 -0.42 10.80 -25.61
C LYS A 254 0.99 10.85 -25.00
N GLY A 255 1.61 9.68 -24.77
CA GLY A 255 2.87 9.55 -24.03
C GLY A 255 2.69 9.62 -22.51
N HIS A 256 3.83 9.69 -21.80
CA HIS A 256 3.83 9.77 -20.34
C HIS A 256 3.11 11.04 -19.85
N TYR A 257 2.32 10.91 -18.81
CA TYR A 257 1.81 12.06 -18.09
C TYR A 257 2.74 12.43 -16.93
N LYS A 258 3.09 13.71 -16.80
CA LYS A 258 3.90 14.18 -15.68
C LYS A 258 3.51 15.60 -15.31
N ASN A 259 3.26 15.81 -14.03
CA ASN A 259 3.25 17.11 -13.39
C ASN A 259 4.01 17.04 -12.06
N GLU A 260 3.89 18.07 -11.23
CA GLU A 260 4.60 18.17 -9.97
C GLU A 260 4.25 17.06 -8.97
N TYR A 261 2.98 16.57 -8.97
CA TYR A 261 2.45 15.60 -8.01
C TYR A 261 2.13 14.23 -8.62
N LEU A 262 1.91 14.12 -9.93
CA LEU A 262 1.51 12.87 -10.57
C LEU A 262 2.40 12.55 -11.77
N THR A 263 2.98 11.35 -11.76
CA THR A 263 3.66 10.78 -12.92
C THR A 263 2.96 9.46 -13.30
N ILE A 264 2.57 9.32 -14.57
CA ILE A 264 2.02 8.07 -15.12
C ILE A 264 2.88 7.65 -16.30
N ARG A 265 3.69 6.59 -16.10
CA ARG A 265 4.53 5.99 -17.12
C ARG A 265 4.71 4.49 -16.91
N SER A 266 3.81 3.86 -16.17
CA SER A 266 3.87 2.43 -15.90
C SER A 266 2.50 1.78 -16.00
N VAL A 267 2.52 0.46 -16.19
CA VAL A 267 1.36 -0.41 -16.29
C VAL A 267 1.49 -1.52 -15.25
N LYS A 268 0.41 -1.84 -14.54
CA LYS A 268 0.32 -2.97 -13.59
C LYS A 268 -0.35 -4.16 -14.28
N ALA A 269 0.23 -5.33 -14.10
CA ALA A 269 -0.34 -6.61 -14.49
C ALA A 269 -0.29 -7.62 -13.32
N PHE A 270 -1.06 -8.71 -13.44
CA PHE A 270 -1.08 -9.81 -12.47
C PHE A 270 -0.84 -11.11 -13.21
N ILE A 271 0.11 -11.93 -12.72
CA ILE A 271 0.38 -13.22 -13.34
C ILE A 271 -0.15 -14.39 -12.54
N ASP A 272 -0.18 -14.27 -11.23
CA ASP A 272 -0.69 -15.31 -10.32
C ASP A 272 -1.43 -14.68 -9.11
N GLY A 273 -1.82 -15.52 -8.15
CA GLY A 273 -2.42 -15.12 -6.89
C GLY A 273 -1.43 -15.12 -5.73
N ALA A 274 -1.94 -15.26 -4.48
CA ALA A 274 -1.16 -15.25 -3.24
C ALA A 274 -0.90 -16.68 -2.71
N LEU A 275 0.18 -16.86 -1.93
CA LEU A 275 0.50 -18.14 -1.27
C LEU A 275 -0.57 -18.52 -0.24
N GLY A 276 -1.08 -17.57 0.53
CA GLY A 276 -2.08 -17.81 1.57
C GLY A 276 -3.36 -18.46 1.06
N SER A 277 -3.85 -18.04 -0.12
CA SER A 277 -5.01 -18.61 -0.81
C SER A 277 -4.69 -19.79 -1.73
N ARG A 278 -3.44 -20.23 -1.81
CA ARG A 278 -2.92 -21.23 -2.75
C ARG A 278 -3.13 -20.87 -4.23
N GLY A 279 -3.21 -19.57 -4.52
CA GLY A 279 -3.34 -19.04 -5.88
C GLY A 279 -2.00 -18.70 -6.54
N ALA A 280 -0.92 -18.53 -5.77
CA ALA A 280 0.42 -18.28 -6.30
C ALA A 280 0.91 -19.48 -7.11
N ALA A 281 1.47 -19.24 -8.30
CA ALA A 281 1.88 -20.30 -9.22
C ALA A 281 3.22 -20.90 -8.83
N LEU A 282 3.24 -22.17 -8.46
CA LEU A 282 4.40 -22.92 -8.01
C LEU A 282 4.83 -23.97 -9.04
N HIS A 283 6.13 -24.26 -9.11
CA HIS A 283 6.65 -25.38 -9.90
C HIS A 283 6.27 -26.72 -9.28
N GLU A 284 6.31 -26.81 -7.95
CA GLU A 284 5.92 -27.98 -7.18
C GLU A 284 4.60 -27.71 -6.43
N PRO A 285 3.75 -28.74 -6.21
CA PRO A 285 2.48 -28.55 -5.50
C PRO A 285 2.65 -27.95 -4.10
N TYR A 286 1.59 -27.34 -3.61
CA TYR A 286 1.50 -26.94 -2.22
C TYR A 286 1.63 -28.18 -1.30
N CYS A 287 2.33 -28.05 -0.17
CA CYS A 287 2.53 -29.17 0.74
C CYS A 287 1.24 -29.63 1.41
N ASP A 288 0.31 -28.70 1.63
CA ASP A 288 -0.99 -28.95 2.22
C ASP A 288 -2.12 -29.10 1.17
N ASP A 289 -1.78 -29.15 -0.13
CA ASP A 289 -2.70 -29.42 -1.23
C ASP A 289 -1.94 -30.01 -2.44
N ALA A 290 -1.69 -31.31 -2.39
CA ALA A 290 -0.80 -32.03 -3.29
C ALA A 290 -1.21 -32.02 -4.79
N ASN A 291 -2.43 -31.61 -5.11
CA ASN A 291 -2.93 -31.51 -6.48
C ASN A 291 -2.95 -30.07 -6.99
N ASN A 292 -2.53 -29.10 -6.21
CA ASN A 292 -2.61 -27.69 -6.52
C ASN A 292 -1.21 -27.08 -6.65
N CYS A 293 -0.93 -26.51 -7.81
CA CYS A 293 0.27 -25.72 -8.10
C CYS A 293 -0.05 -24.23 -8.32
N GLY A 294 -1.21 -23.75 -7.88
CA GLY A 294 -1.67 -22.38 -8.16
C GLY A 294 -2.02 -22.14 -9.64
N LEU A 295 -2.30 -20.89 -9.97
CA LEU A 295 -2.86 -20.49 -11.26
C LEU A 295 -2.00 -19.42 -11.94
N ILE A 296 -1.84 -19.53 -13.25
CA ILE A 296 -1.42 -18.41 -14.12
C ILE A 296 -2.70 -17.73 -14.63
N LEU A 297 -2.86 -16.45 -14.34
CA LEU A 297 -4.11 -15.69 -14.54
C LEU A 297 -4.24 -15.07 -15.94
N ILE A 298 -3.15 -14.99 -16.69
CA ILE A 298 -3.11 -14.41 -18.03
C ILE A 298 -2.40 -15.38 -19.00
N SER A 299 -2.93 -15.53 -20.20
CA SER A 299 -2.32 -16.39 -21.20
C SER A 299 -0.95 -15.86 -21.67
N LYS A 300 -0.13 -16.76 -22.21
CA LYS A 300 1.22 -16.43 -22.69
C LYS A 300 1.19 -15.35 -23.77
N ASP A 301 0.25 -15.45 -24.69
CA ASP A 301 0.15 -14.54 -25.84
C ASP A 301 -0.36 -13.17 -25.40
N GLU A 302 -1.37 -13.10 -24.52
CA GLU A 302 -1.89 -11.84 -23.98
C GLU A 302 -0.84 -11.10 -23.14
N PHE A 303 -0.07 -11.82 -22.31
CA PHE A 303 0.97 -11.18 -21.50
C PHE A 303 2.13 -10.69 -22.37
N LYS A 304 2.52 -11.47 -23.40
CA LYS A 304 3.54 -11.07 -24.37
C LYS A 304 3.10 -9.83 -25.14
N GLU A 305 1.87 -9.80 -25.64
CA GLU A 305 1.31 -8.63 -26.33
C GLU A 305 1.35 -7.37 -25.44
N LEU A 306 0.95 -7.50 -24.16
CA LEU A 306 1.01 -6.38 -23.23
C LEU A 306 2.45 -5.90 -23.01
N ALA A 307 3.39 -6.83 -22.84
CA ALA A 307 4.81 -6.52 -22.67
C ALA A 307 5.38 -5.79 -23.90
N GLU A 308 5.11 -6.28 -25.11
CA GLU A 308 5.53 -5.65 -26.36
C GLU A 308 4.93 -4.25 -26.55
N LEU A 309 3.66 -4.05 -26.19
CA LEU A 309 3.01 -2.75 -26.22
C LEU A 309 3.66 -1.77 -25.23
N CYS A 310 3.92 -2.20 -23.99
CA CYS A 310 4.62 -1.39 -23.00
C CYS A 310 6.04 -1.02 -23.47
N TYR A 311 6.77 -1.99 -24.02
CA TYR A 311 8.13 -1.77 -24.55
C TYR A 311 8.13 -0.75 -25.69
N LYS A 312 7.25 -0.94 -26.68
CA LYS A 312 7.10 -0.06 -27.86
C LYS A 312 6.78 1.38 -27.46
N ASN A 313 5.94 1.57 -26.44
CA ASN A 313 5.49 2.89 -25.99
C ASN A 313 6.35 3.47 -24.85
N ASN A 314 7.46 2.83 -24.50
CA ASN A 314 8.37 3.25 -23.44
C ASN A 314 7.72 3.29 -22.03
N TYR A 315 6.72 2.44 -21.77
CA TYR A 315 6.14 2.28 -20.44
C TYR A 315 6.85 1.19 -19.65
N GLN A 316 7.02 1.42 -18.34
CA GLN A 316 7.47 0.40 -17.41
C GLN A 316 6.33 -0.60 -17.19
N LEU A 317 6.61 -1.90 -17.24
CA LEU A 317 5.66 -2.95 -16.89
C LEU A 317 6.00 -3.48 -15.50
N ASN A 318 5.03 -3.43 -14.59
CA ASN A 318 5.13 -3.85 -13.21
C ASN A 318 4.17 -5.03 -13.01
N THR A 319 4.69 -6.24 -12.88
CA THR A 319 3.87 -7.45 -12.85
C THR A 319 3.90 -8.10 -11.48
N HIS A 320 2.73 -8.30 -10.89
CA HIS A 320 2.57 -9.11 -9.69
C HIS A 320 2.95 -10.55 -10.01
N ALA A 321 3.93 -11.09 -9.28
CA ALA A 321 4.27 -12.50 -9.29
C ALA A 321 4.80 -12.91 -7.90
N ILE A 322 4.13 -13.85 -7.26
CA ILE A 322 4.43 -14.33 -5.92
C ILE A 322 5.10 -15.71 -5.96
N GLY A 323 4.53 -16.69 -6.65
CA GLY A 323 5.07 -18.02 -6.75
C GLY A 323 6.33 -18.12 -7.61
N ASP A 324 7.14 -19.13 -7.39
CA ASP A 324 8.39 -19.35 -8.15
C ASP A 324 8.12 -19.59 -9.64
N ARG A 325 7.09 -20.37 -10.00
CA ARG A 325 6.66 -20.54 -11.40
C ARG A 325 6.14 -19.23 -12.00
N GLY A 326 5.41 -18.42 -11.19
CA GLY A 326 4.95 -17.10 -11.58
C GLY A 326 6.12 -16.16 -11.92
N ASN A 327 7.13 -16.11 -11.04
CA ASN A 327 8.34 -15.33 -11.26
C ASN A 327 9.11 -15.80 -12.50
N THR A 328 9.35 -17.10 -12.66
CA THR A 328 10.00 -17.67 -13.86
C THR A 328 9.25 -17.26 -15.12
N TYR A 329 7.92 -17.38 -15.12
CA TYR A 329 7.08 -17.05 -16.26
C TYR A 329 7.23 -15.57 -16.69
N VAL A 330 7.22 -14.64 -15.73
CA VAL A 330 7.38 -13.20 -16.00
C VAL A 330 8.79 -12.90 -16.49
N LEU A 331 9.82 -13.43 -15.83
CA LEU A 331 11.22 -13.19 -16.18
C LEU A 331 11.54 -13.66 -17.60
N ASP A 332 11.06 -14.83 -17.99
CA ASP A 332 11.26 -15.34 -19.35
C ASP A 332 10.62 -14.43 -20.41
N ARG A 333 9.40 -13.93 -20.15
CA ARG A 333 8.73 -12.99 -21.08
C ARG A 333 9.40 -11.63 -21.12
N TYR A 334 9.83 -11.12 -19.95
CA TYR A 334 10.57 -9.88 -19.88
C TYR A 334 11.89 -9.98 -20.64
N ALA A 335 12.65 -11.07 -20.43
CA ALA A 335 13.90 -11.30 -21.12
C ALA A 335 13.78 -11.30 -22.65
N GLU A 336 12.71 -11.90 -23.19
CA GLU A 336 12.41 -11.93 -24.62
C GLU A 336 12.15 -10.53 -25.20
N VAL A 337 11.52 -9.64 -24.41
CA VAL A 337 11.07 -8.33 -24.90
C VAL A 337 12.10 -7.23 -24.66
N VAL A 338 12.68 -7.15 -23.43
CA VAL A 338 13.57 -6.03 -23.08
C VAL A 338 15.05 -6.29 -23.43
N GLY A 339 15.46 -7.57 -23.50
CA GLY A 339 16.87 -7.92 -23.71
C GLY A 339 17.79 -7.50 -22.56
N LYS A 340 19.10 -7.72 -22.74
CA LYS A 340 20.12 -7.32 -21.77
C LYS A 340 20.47 -5.83 -21.87
N ASN A 341 21.01 -5.27 -20.80
CA ASN A 341 21.50 -3.87 -20.76
C ASN A 341 20.43 -2.86 -21.18
N ASN A 342 19.20 -3.07 -20.75
CA ASN A 342 18.10 -2.16 -21.00
C ASN A 342 17.98 -1.14 -19.85
N ASN A 343 17.27 -0.03 -20.08
CA ASN A 343 16.98 0.98 -19.06
C ASN A 343 15.45 1.07 -18.84
N ARG A 344 14.76 -0.06 -18.92
CA ARG A 344 13.31 -0.12 -18.78
C ARG A 344 12.87 -0.17 -17.34
N ARG A 345 13.71 -0.73 -16.44
CA ARG A 345 13.44 -0.88 -15.01
C ARG A 345 12.10 -1.55 -14.75
N TRP A 346 11.75 -2.52 -15.60
CA TRP A 346 10.54 -3.29 -15.39
C TRP A 346 10.61 -4.00 -14.06
N ARG A 347 9.46 -4.15 -13.42
CA ARG A 347 9.43 -4.65 -12.06
C ARG A 347 8.65 -5.96 -11.99
N ILE A 348 9.06 -6.81 -11.06
CA ILE A 348 8.21 -7.86 -10.51
C ILE A 348 7.79 -7.40 -9.12
N GLU A 349 6.50 -7.17 -8.97
CA GLU A 349 5.90 -6.80 -7.70
C GLU A 349 5.79 -8.06 -6.83
N HIS A 350 6.13 -7.96 -5.60
CA HIS A 350 6.29 -8.97 -4.57
C HIS A 350 7.56 -9.80 -4.76
N ALA A 351 7.79 -10.46 -5.89
CA ALA A 351 8.93 -11.36 -6.09
C ALA A 351 9.18 -12.23 -4.85
N GLN A 352 8.08 -12.78 -4.25
CA GLN A 352 8.09 -13.31 -2.90
C GLN A 352 8.83 -14.64 -2.82
N MET A 353 8.65 -15.52 -3.80
CA MET A 353 9.34 -16.80 -3.91
C MET A 353 10.16 -16.85 -5.19
N VAL A 354 11.50 -16.79 -5.08
CA VAL A 354 12.42 -16.67 -6.22
C VAL A 354 13.55 -17.71 -6.12
N SER A 355 13.73 -18.50 -7.18
CA SER A 355 14.82 -19.46 -7.30
C SER A 355 16.19 -18.79 -7.51
N ASP A 356 17.29 -19.53 -7.32
CA ASP A 356 18.64 -19.00 -7.58
C ASP A 356 18.83 -18.66 -9.06
N ASP A 357 18.32 -19.48 -9.96
CA ASP A 357 18.42 -19.26 -11.42
C ASP A 357 17.63 -18.01 -11.83
N ASP A 358 16.43 -17.81 -11.29
CA ASP A 358 15.61 -16.64 -11.58
C ASP A 358 16.21 -15.36 -10.99
N MET A 359 16.84 -15.44 -9.82
CA MET A 359 17.53 -14.30 -9.23
C MET A 359 18.65 -13.78 -10.15
N MET A 360 19.36 -14.67 -10.84
CA MET A 360 20.36 -14.26 -11.83
C MET A 360 19.73 -13.60 -13.06
N LYS A 361 18.48 -13.97 -13.45
CA LYS A 361 17.76 -13.29 -14.53
C LYS A 361 17.41 -11.84 -14.17
N PHE A 362 17.00 -11.56 -12.92
CA PHE A 362 16.79 -10.18 -12.45
C PHE A 362 18.02 -9.32 -12.73
N LYS A 363 19.22 -9.80 -12.37
CA LYS A 363 20.47 -9.09 -12.63
C LYS A 363 20.78 -8.96 -14.12
N GLN A 364 20.63 -10.06 -14.87
CA GLN A 364 21.00 -10.13 -16.28
C GLN A 364 20.16 -9.20 -17.17
N PHE A 365 18.90 -8.99 -16.82
CA PHE A 365 17.92 -8.24 -17.61
C PHE A 365 17.51 -6.92 -16.95
N ASP A 366 18.24 -6.44 -15.92
CA ASP A 366 17.95 -5.20 -15.18
C ASP A 366 16.49 -5.10 -14.71
N ILE A 367 15.92 -6.21 -14.24
CA ILE A 367 14.58 -6.26 -13.66
C ILE A 367 14.66 -5.93 -12.17
N LEU A 368 13.69 -5.18 -11.65
CA LEU A 368 13.66 -4.79 -10.24
C LEU A 368 12.66 -5.65 -9.46
N PRO A 369 13.07 -6.30 -8.36
CA PRO A 369 12.12 -6.87 -7.40
C PRO A 369 11.56 -5.74 -6.55
N SER A 370 10.24 -5.55 -6.54
CA SER A 370 9.54 -4.57 -5.69
C SER A 370 8.89 -5.32 -4.54
N MET A 371 9.44 -5.20 -3.33
CA MET A 371 9.15 -6.14 -2.25
C MET A 371 8.56 -5.45 -1.02
N GLN A 372 7.81 -6.22 -0.21
CA GLN A 372 7.09 -5.77 0.97
C GLN A 372 7.61 -6.52 2.20
N PRO A 373 8.43 -5.87 3.04
CA PRO A 373 8.99 -6.53 4.23
C PRO A 373 7.95 -7.06 5.22
N SER A 374 6.86 -6.35 5.43
CA SER A 374 5.79 -6.78 6.34
C SER A 374 5.11 -8.07 5.90
N HIS A 375 4.95 -8.33 4.58
CA HIS A 375 4.40 -9.59 4.08
C HIS A 375 5.18 -10.81 4.59
N CYS A 376 6.51 -10.72 4.65
CA CYS A 376 7.33 -11.79 5.18
C CYS A 376 7.00 -12.10 6.64
N THR A 377 6.76 -11.07 7.44
CA THR A 377 6.53 -11.22 8.89
C THR A 377 5.07 -11.55 9.23
N SER A 378 4.12 -11.21 8.36
CA SER A 378 2.73 -11.64 8.50
C SER A 378 2.50 -13.07 7.99
N ASP A 379 3.22 -13.47 6.95
CA ASP A 379 3.07 -14.78 6.30
C ASP A 379 3.84 -15.92 7.00
N MET A 380 4.94 -15.63 7.71
CA MET A 380 5.86 -16.61 8.27
C MET A 380 5.19 -17.70 9.13
N HIS A 381 4.02 -17.41 9.70
CA HIS A 381 3.32 -18.33 10.60
C HIS A 381 2.72 -19.55 9.88
N TRP A 382 2.34 -19.40 8.63
CA TRP A 382 1.69 -20.45 7.85
C TRP A 382 2.49 -20.89 6.62
N LEU A 383 3.54 -20.16 6.23
CA LEU A 383 4.40 -20.52 5.10
C LEU A 383 4.93 -21.95 5.15
N PRO A 384 5.43 -22.49 6.31
CA PRO A 384 5.93 -23.86 6.38
C PRO A 384 4.88 -24.91 5.97
N GLU A 385 3.61 -24.69 6.33
CA GLU A 385 2.51 -25.60 5.94
C GLU A 385 2.24 -25.53 4.44
N ARG A 386 2.34 -24.34 3.82
CA ARG A 386 2.04 -24.11 2.39
C ARG A 386 3.11 -24.68 1.47
N ILE A 387 4.37 -24.39 1.75
CA ILE A 387 5.47 -24.68 0.82
C ILE A 387 6.53 -25.63 1.40
N GLY A 388 6.42 -26.04 2.65
CA GLY A 388 7.38 -26.92 3.34
C GLY A 388 8.69 -26.21 3.68
N GLU A 389 9.39 -26.71 4.69
CA GLU A 389 10.63 -26.14 5.23
C GLU A 389 11.73 -25.92 4.17
N GLN A 390 11.87 -26.86 3.23
CA GLN A 390 12.94 -26.82 2.24
C GLN A 390 12.81 -25.64 1.26
N ARG A 391 11.58 -25.19 0.96
CA ARG A 391 11.31 -24.10 0.04
C ARG A 391 11.29 -22.73 0.72
N LEU A 392 11.28 -22.66 2.06
CA LEU A 392 11.32 -21.39 2.80
C LEU A 392 12.52 -20.53 2.40
N LYS A 393 13.67 -21.12 2.11
CA LYS A 393 14.88 -20.41 1.65
C LYS A 393 14.70 -19.58 0.38
N LEU A 394 13.61 -19.78 -0.37
CA LEU A 394 13.29 -19.03 -1.58
C LEU A 394 12.44 -17.79 -1.30
N ILE A 395 11.99 -17.61 -0.04
CA ILE A 395 11.05 -16.55 0.34
C ILE A 395 11.77 -15.27 0.76
N SER A 396 11.33 -14.13 0.19
CA SER A 396 11.72 -12.78 0.64
C SER A 396 13.23 -12.60 0.77
N ARG A 397 13.95 -12.85 -0.31
CA ARG A 397 15.42 -12.97 -0.38
C ARG A 397 16.11 -11.61 -0.53
N TRP A 398 15.82 -10.68 0.36
CA TRP A 398 16.26 -9.28 0.22
C TRP A 398 17.77 -9.12 0.25
N GLN A 399 18.47 -9.73 1.23
CA GLN A 399 19.91 -9.61 1.34
C GLN A 399 20.61 -10.30 0.17
N SER A 400 20.06 -11.41 -0.32
CA SER A 400 20.57 -12.11 -1.51
C SER A 400 20.50 -11.22 -2.75
N PHE A 401 19.40 -10.52 -3.01
CA PHE A 401 19.29 -9.54 -4.10
C PHE A 401 20.28 -8.39 -3.93
N ILE A 402 20.43 -7.84 -2.73
CA ILE A 402 21.36 -6.74 -2.43
C ILE A 402 22.80 -7.17 -2.69
N ASN A 403 23.18 -8.40 -2.31
CA ASN A 403 24.51 -8.97 -2.55
C ASN A 403 24.84 -9.08 -4.04
N LEU A 404 23.83 -9.23 -4.90
CA LEU A 404 23.98 -9.18 -6.36
C LEU A 404 24.06 -7.75 -6.93
N GLY A 405 23.92 -6.72 -6.08
CA GLY A 405 23.90 -5.30 -6.48
C GLY A 405 22.55 -4.84 -7.03
N ILE A 406 21.47 -5.62 -6.81
CA ILE A 406 20.13 -5.30 -7.28
C ILE A 406 19.45 -4.38 -6.26
N LYS A 407 18.85 -3.29 -6.74
CA LYS A 407 18.06 -2.37 -5.93
C LYS A 407 16.66 -2.93 -5.72
N ILE A 408 16.14 -2.78 -4.51
CA ILE A 408 14.80 -3.24 -4.11
C ILE A 408 13.94 -2.02 -3.76
N PRO A 409 13.09 -1.51 -4.65
CA PRO A 409 12.04 -0.57 -4.26
C PRO A 409 11.13 -1.24 -3.21
N GLY A 410 11.12 -0.69 -1.99
CA GLY A 410 10.30 -1.20 -0.89
C GLY A 410 8.91 -0.57 -0.89
N GLY A 411 7.91 -1.35 -0.53
CA GLY A 411 6.52 -0.90 -0.40
C GLY A 411 5.78 -1.70 0.67
N SER A 412 4.52 -1.36 0.92
CA SER A 412 3.69 -2.02 1.93
C SER A 412 2.55 -2.87 1.36
N ASP A 413 2.18 -2.63 0.11
CA ASP A 413 0.94 -3.16 -0.47
C ASP A 413 -0.32 -2.77 0.32
N CYS A 414 -0.28 -1.59 0.98
CA CYS A 414 -1.41 -1.10 1.75
C CYS A 414 -2.67 -0.97 0.87
N PRO A 415 -3.83 -1.51 1.31
CA PRO A 415 -4.22 -1.88 2.66
C PRO A 415 -4.08 -3.37 3.01
N ILE A 416 -3.33 -4.18 2.27
CA ILE A 416 -3.05 -5.55 2.69
C ILE A 416 -2.32 -5.49 4.04
N GLU A 417 -1.25 -4.70 4.10
CA GLU A 417 -0.58 -4.34 5.35
C GLU A 417 -0.97 -2.93 5.83
N THR A 418 -0.40 -2.51 6.95
CA THR A 418 -0.79 -1.24 7.61
C THR A 418 -0.40 0.01 6.84
N GLY A 419 0.59 -0.08 5.94
CA GLY A 419 1.15 1.08 5.22
C GLY A 419 2.12 1.91 6.06
N ASN A 420 2.51 1.46 7.26
CA ASN A 420 3.45 2.20 8.11
C ASN A 420 4.91 1.95 7.68
N PRO A 421 5.63 2.94 7.11
CA PRO A 421 7.00 2.76 6.63
C PRO A 421 8.01 2.44 7.74
N LEU A 422 7.74 2.83 8.98
CA LEU A 422 8.58 2.46 10.13
C LEU A 422 8.46 0.96 10.43
N PHE A 423 7.26 0.38 10.27
CA PHE A 423 7.09 -1.06 10.41
C PHE A 423 7.74 -1.82 9.25
N GLU A 424 7.61 -1.32 8.02
CA GLU A 424 8.31 -1.90 6.86
C GLU A 424 9.83 -1.88 7.06
N PHE A 425 10.37 -0.75 7.51
CA PHE A 425 11.80 -0.63 7.85
C PHE A 425 12.18 -1.62 8.96
N TYR A 426 11.39 -1.68 10.05
CA TYR A 426 11.60 -2.61 11.14
C TYR A 426 11.60 -4.07 10.65
N ALA A 427 10.60 -4.46 9.87
CA ALA A 427 10.51 -5.80 9.30
C ALA A 427 11.71 -6.14 8.41
N ALA A 428 12.22 -5.18 7.62
CA ALA A 428 13.41 -5.37 6.78
C ALA A 428 14.67 -5.64 7.60
N VAL A 429 14.88 -4.92 8.72
CA VAL A 429 16.09 -5.05 9.53
C VAL A 429 16.04 -6.19 10.53
N THR A 430 14.85 -6.59 10.99
CA THR A 430 14.69 -7.60 12.05
C THR A 430 14.13 -8.92 11.56
N ARG A 431 13.25 -8.90 10.55
CA ARG A 431 12.40 -10.02 10.12
C ARG A 431 11.52 -10.55 11.26
N GLN A 432 11.04 -9.63 12.09
CA GLN A 432 10.14 -9.88 13.23
C GLN A 432 8.80 -9.20 13.00
N ASN A 433 7.75 -9.77 13.58
CA ASN A 433 6.42 -9.16 13.60
C ASN A 433 6.31 -8.07 14.68
N HIS A 434 5.13 -7.44 14.81
CA HIS A 434 4.84 -6.43 15.83
C HIS A 434 5.04 -6.89 17.29
N SER A 435 5.04 -8.20 17.54
CA SER A 435 5.28 -8.79 18.85
C SER A 435 6.76 -9.11 19.09
N LEU A 436 7.67 -8.62 18.25
CA LEU A 436 9.12 -8.83 18.26
C LEU A 436 9.51 -10.32 18.11
N LEU A 437 8.68 -11.10 17.41
CA LEU A 437 8.87 -12.54 17.20
C LEU A 437 9.09 -12.86 15.71
N PRO A 438 9.83 -13.96 15.40
CA PRO A 438 10.64 -14.76 16.30
C PRO A 438 11.89 -13.99 16.79
N GLU A 439 12.44 -14.30 17.96
CA GLU A 439 13.52 -13.53 18.62
C GLU A 439 14.72 -13.23 17.71
N ASN A 440 15.13 -14.20 16.90
CA ASN A 440 16.24 -14.04 15.95
C ASN A 440 15.78 -13.58 14.55
N GLY A 441 14.48 -13.29 14.35
CA GLY A 441 13.90 -13.01 13.04
C GLY A 441 13.69 -14.27 12.19
N PHE A 442 12.71 -14.24 11.30
CA PHE A 442 12.44 -15.32 10.34
C PHE A 442 13.51 -15.31 9.24
N GLN A 443 14.25 -16.42 9.04
CA GLN A 443 15.38 -16.49 8.10
C GLN A 443 16.38 -15.34 8.28
N PRO A 444 17.10 -15.28 9.40
CA PRO A 444 17.89 -14.12 9.81
C PRO A 444 19.03 -13.75 8.83
N GLN A 445 19.44 -14.67 7.95
CA GLN A 445 20.44 -14.43 6.91
C GLN A 445 19.98 -13.44 5.82
N GLU A 446 18.67 -13.22 5.71
CA GLU A 446 18.07 -12.29 4.76
C GLU A 446 17.70 -10.93 5.40
N LYS A 447 18.13 -10.66 6.63
CA LYS A 447 18.02 -9.33 7.26
C LYS A 447 18.79 -8.29 6.45
N VAL A 448 18.24 -7.09 6.39
CA VAL A 448 18.83 -5.97 5.66
C VAL A 448 19.50 -5.00 6.63
N HIS A 449 20.69 -4.51 6.30
CA HIS A 449 21.32 -3.44 7.09
C HIS A 449 20.48 -2.14 7.05
N SER A 450 20.40 -1.39 8.16
CA SER A 450 19.56 -0.19 8.31
C SER A 450 19.71 0.81 7.15
N GLN A 451 20.95 1.03 6.67
CA GLN A 451 21.19 1.93 5.53
C GLN A 451 20.48 1.44 4.25
N ASN A 452 20.52 0.15 3.96
CA ASN A 452 19.84 -0.44 2.81
C ASN A 452 18.33 -0.45 3.01
N ALA A 453 17.85 -0.74 4.21
CA ALA A 453 16.43 -0.65 4.54
C ALA A 453 15.89 0.77 4.29
N LEU A 454 16.62 1.82 4.71
CA LEU A 454 16.24 3.20 4.40
C LEU A 454 16.29 3.50 2.89
N ASN A 455 17.26 2.94 2.17
CA ASN A 455 17.33 3.08 0.71
C ASN A 455 16.13 2.43 0.01
N MET A 456 15.57 1.31 0.51
CA MET A 456 14.37 0.67 -0.05
C MET A 456 13.20 1.65 -0.13
N PHE A 457 13.00 2.43 0.94
CA PHE A 457 11.89 3.38 1.07
C PHE A 457 12.26 4.83 0.72
N THR A 458 13.40 5.05 0.06
CA THR A 458 13.86 6.37 -0.38
C THR A 458 14.54 6.29 -1.75
N LYS A 459 15.88 6.12 -1.82
CA LYS A 459 16.68 6.11 -3.06
C LYS A 459 16.22 5.05 -4.06
N TRP A 460 15.95 3.83 -3.61
CA TRP A 460 15.57 2.75 -4.52
C TRP A 460 14.11 2.87 -4.96
N GLY A 461 13.22 3.41 -4.12
CA GLY A 461 11.88 3.81 -4.53
C GLY A 461 11.92 4.88 -5.63
N ALA A 462 12.71 5.94 -5.42
CA ALA A 462 12.91 6.98 -6.42
C ALA A 462 13.50 6.43 -7.73
N TYR A 463 14.49 5.52 -7.64
CA TYR A 463 15.04 4.82 -8.80
C TYR A 463 14.00 4.00 -9.54
N GLY A 464 13.15 3.25 -8.80
CA GLY A 464 12.07 2.44 -9.36
C GLY A 464 11.01 3.23 -10.13
N SER A 465 10.90 4.55 -9.91
CA SER A 465 9.97 5.46 -10.59
C SER A 465 10.66 6.48 -11.51
N PHE A 466 11.96 6.32 -11.82
CA PHE A 466 12.74 7.23 -12.66
C PHE A 466 12.83 8.66 -12.11
N ASN A 467 12.80 8.83 -10.80
CA ASN A 467 12.86 10.12 -10.13
C ASN A 467 14.12 10.30 -9.25
N GLU A 468 15.12 9.44 -9.38
CA GLU A 468 16.34 9.44 -8.56
C GLU A 468 17.16 10.72 -8.63
N TYR A 469 16.97 11.55 -9.65
CA TYR A 469 17.61 12.87 -9.78
C TYR A 469 16.79 14.02 -9.18
N ASN A 470 15.64 13.70 -8.57
CA ASN A 470 14.77 14.69 -7.94
C ASN A 470 14.29 14.29 -6.54
N GLN A 471 14.38 13.01 -6.18
CA GLN A 471 13.85 12.45 -4.94
C GLN A 471 14.77 11.37 -4.37
N GLY A 472 14.51 10.93 -3.14
CA GLY A 472 15.17 9.80 -2.48
C GLY A 472 16.48 10.17 -1.78
N GLN A 473 16.99 11.38 -1.93
CA GLN A 473 18.10 11.93 -1.16
C GLN A 473 17.95 13.45 -0.98
N ILE A 474 18.72 14.03 -0.06
CA ILE A 474 18.74 15.47 0.21
C ILE A 474 19.97 16.06 -0.50
N GLU A 475 19.73 16.80 -1.57
CA GLU A 475 20.77 17.41 -2.40
C GLU A 475 20.22 18.71 -3.02
N LEU A 476 21.11 19.64 -3.37
CA LEU A 476 20.72 20.90 -4.02
C LEU A 476 19.96 20.63 -5.32
N GLY A 477 18.81 21.31 -5.49
CA GLY A 477 17.93 21.16 -6.64
C GLY A 477 16.93 19.97 -6.56
N TYR A 478 17.10 19.07 -5.61
CA TYR A 478 16.12 18.00 -5.35
C TYR A 478 14.83 18.56 -4.77
N ASN A 479 13.76 17.81 -4.87
CA ASN A 479 12.48 18.17 -4.26
C ASN A 479 12.63 18.30 -2.74
N GLY A 480 11.98 19.30 -2.17
CA GLY A 480 11.85 19.47 -0.73
C GLY A 480 10.80 18.52 -0.15
N ASP A 481 11.00 17.22 -0.37
CA ASP A 481 10.18 16.12 0.12
C ASP A 481 10.92 15.45 1.28
N LEU A 482 10.47 15.71 2.51
CA LEU A 482 11.20 15.35 3.73
C LEU A 482 10.26 14.74 4.76
N THR A 483 10.80 13.80 5.55
CA THR A 483 10.16 13.29 6.75
C THR A 483 11.00 13.63 7.97
N VAL A 484 10.39 14.28 8.95
CA VAL A 484 11.00 14.60 10.24
C VAL A 484 10.52 13.59 11.28
N ILE A 485 11.46 12.93 11.94
CA ILE A 485 11.21 11.88 12.93
C ILE A 485 11.88 12.20 14.26
N SER A 486 11.36 11.62 15.36
CA SER A 486 11.83 11.93 16.72
C SER A 486 13.24 11.43 16.99
N GLU A 487 13.70 10.35 16.35
CA GLU A 487 14.98 9.68 16.60
C GLU A 487 15.74 9.36 15.32
N ASP A 488 17.02 9.06 15.44
CA ASP A 488 17.85 8.63 14.31
C ASP A 488 17.60 7.15 13.97
N ILE A 489 16.82 6.91 12.94
CA ILE A 489 16.41 5.57 12.48
C ILE A 489 17.58 4.65 12.11
N LEU A 490 18.74 5.20 11.72
CA LEU A 490 19.92 4.41 11.36
C LEU A 490 20.69 3.89 12.58
N SER A 491 20.58 4.56 13.70
CA SER A 491 21.25 4.21 14.96
C SER A 491 20.32 3.73 16.06
N ALA A 492 19.01 3.83 15.87
CA ALA A 492 18.02 3.33 16.81
C ALA A 492 18.16 1.83 17.03
N GLU A 493 18.03 1.38 18.28
CA GLU A 493 17.87 -0.04 18.54
C GLU A 493 16.60 -0.58 17.85
N PRO A 494 16.64 -1.77 17.23
CA PRO A 494 15.50 -2.27 16.47
C PRO A 494 14.16 -2.23 17.21
N LYS A 495 14.14 -2.57 18.49
CA LYS A 495 12.90 -2.55 19.32
C LYS A 495 12.27 -1.16 19.45
N ASN A 496 13.06 -0.08 19.32
CA ASN A 496 12.59 1.31 19.48
C ASN A 496 12.09 1.91 18.15
N ILE A 497 12.34 1.25 17.01
CA ILE A 497 11.95 1.78 15.69
C ILE A 497 10.43 1.98 15.60
N LEU A 498 9.65 1.09 16.21
CA LEU A 498 8.19 1.16 16.18
C LEU A 498 7.62 2.31 17.02
N ASP A 499 8.41 2.84 17.95
CA ASP A 499 8.05 3.95 18.84
C ASP A 499 8.49 5.31 18.28
N ILE A 500 9.19 5.34 17.14
CA ILE A 500 9.61 6.57 16.49
C ILE A 500 8.39 7.36 16.01
N ASP A 501 8.30 8.62 16.42
CA ASP A 501 7.24 9.53 15.99
C ASP A 501 7.55 10.20 14.65
N ILE A 502 6.54 10.32 13.80
CA ILE A 502 6.56 11.24 12.65
C ILE A 502 6.16 12.63 13.15
N LEU A 503 7.09 13.57 13.12
CA LEU A 503 6.88 14.94 13.61
C LEU A 503 6.36 15.86 12.51
N TYR A 504 6.96 15.77 11.31
CA TYR A 504 6.50 16.50 10.11
C TYR A 504 6.67 15.64 8.88
N THR A 505 5.76 15.84 7.93
CA THR A 505 5.91 15.41 6.54
C THR A 505 5.84 16.65 5.67
N ILE A 506 6.89 16.90 4.91
CA ILE A 506 7.00 18.05 4.03
C ILE A 506 7.04 17.54 2.59
N VAL A 507 6.16 18.07 1.73
CA VAL A 507 6.08 17.70 0.32
C VAL A 507 6.10 18.98 -0.51
N ASN A 508 7.03 19.06 -1.45
CA ASN A 508 7.18 20.26 -2.29
C ASN A 508 7.37 21.55 -1.46
N GLY A 509 8.03 21.45 -0.29
CA GLY A 509 8.21 22.57 0.62
C GLY A 509 6.95 22.99 1.42
N LYS A 510 5.82 22.29 1.24
CA LYS A 510 4.60 22.48 2.04
C LYS A 510 4.55 21.47 3.19
N ILE A 511 4.08 21.88 4.35
CA ILE A 511 3.83 20.97 5.46
C ILE A 511 2.55 20.19 5.15
N ALA A 512 2.69 18.93 4.72
CA ALA A 512 1.57 18.02 4.48
C ALA A 512 1.02 17.42 5.80
N TYR A 513 1.89 17.25 6.80
CA TYR A 513 1.51 16.80 8.14
C TYR A 513 2.42 17.41 9.20
N LYS A 514 1.84 17.71 10.35
CA LYS A 514 2.53 18.12 11.58
C LYS A 514 1.89 17.43 12.77
N LYS A 515 2.68 16.74 13.59
CA LYS A 515 2.24 16.17 14.87
C LYS A 515 1.79 17.31 15.79
N LYS A 516 0.61 17.16 16.39
CA LYS A 516 0.03 18.13 17.34
C LYS A 516 0.65 17.99 18.72
#